data_41bccc80eb8262e5dab3aa300efa4ad2
#
_entry.id   41bccc80eb8262e5dab3aa300efa4ad2
#
_cell.length_a   1.000
_cell.length_b   1.000
_cell.length_c   1.000
_cell.angle_alpha   90.00
_cell.angle_beta   90.00
_cell.angle_gamma   90.00
#
_symmetry.space_group_name_H-M   'P 1'
#
loop_
_entity.id
_entity.type
_entity.pdbx_description
1 polymer ?
#
loop_
_entity_poly.entity_id
_entity_poly.type
_entity_poly.pdbx_seq_one_letter_code
_entity_poly.pdbx_strand_id
1 'polypeptide(L)'
;MPDRWPELAQRFGLGQITAEPAFVARGAMGQVWRLETAGGRWAVKWLFEWAPAHPLPADVAVQLAAAEAGIPLPLPVVAPDGTAVALVGGELARVYHWADLAEPLTPPVAPAVAAEAGRLLGLLHRMALASAEPDDPWYSEIPAAGSWAELSGRATSAGAAWAPALLAARGLITELSARVEPPGTGPRIICHRDFNPDNVLPAAGWPLMVLDWENCGPLEPLRELGYAVFCWSCGAGSFSQAAARALVAGYAAATGGEPDLGAGFFSTAIAAHLNVLHVMAGQALADPARRSIAEEFIASLLGHDLADLLQLISQPRWERTLL
;
A
#
# COMPACT_ATOMS: atom_id res chain seq x y z
N MET A 1 13.43 6.39 -29.49
CA MET A 1 14.12 6.78 -28.25
C MET A 1 15.47 6.05 -28.25
N PRO A 2 16.58 6.66 -27.81
CA PRO A 2 17.79 5.87 -27.61
C PRO A 2 17.44 4.70 -26.69
N ASP A 3 18.03 3.55 -26.98
CA ASP A 3 17.77 2.34 -26.20
C ASP A 3 18.30 2.54 -24.78
N ARG A 4 17.41 2.82 -23.82
CA ARG A 4 17.74 3.12 -22.43
C ARG A 4 18.20 1.90 -21.62
N TRP A 5 17.95 0.69 -22.15
CA TRP A 5 18.23 -0.55 -21.45
C TRP A 5 19.73 -0.86 -21.29
N PRO A 6 20.59 -0.67 -22.32
CA PRO A 6 22.04 -0.81 -22.17
C PRO A 6 22.62 0.17 -21.16
N GLU A 7 22.18 1.43 -21.14
CA GLU A 7 22.59 2.43 -20.16
C GLU A 7 22.22 2.00 -18.74
N LEU A 8 20.97 1.52 -18.54
CA LEU A 8 20.52 1.00 -17.26
C LEU A 8 21.37 -0.18 -16.79
N ALA A 9 21.57 -1.17 -17.68
CA ALA A 9 22.34 -2.37 -17.34
C ALA A 9 23.80 -2.04 -16.97
N GLN A 10 24.41 -1.09 -17.68
CA GLN A 10 25.75 -0.59 -17.37
C GLN A 10 25.77 0.14 -16.02
N ARG A 11 24.79 1.04 -15.79
CA ARG A 11 24.72 1.86 -14.57
C ARG A 11 24.61 1.02 -13.30
N PHE A 12 23.80 -0.02 -13.35
CA PHE A 12 23.59 -0.93 -12.21
C PHE A 12 24.54 -2.16 -12.21
N GLY A 13 25.43 -2.29 -13.19
CA GLY A 13 26.38 -3.40 -13.25
C GLY A 13 25.71 -4.76 -13.49
N LEU A 14 24.59 -4.81 -14.24
CA LEU A 14 23.78 -6.02 -14.40
C LEU A 14 24.35 -7.02 -15.42
N GLY A 15 25.35 -6.61 -16.20
CA GLY A 15 25.93 -7.41 -17.27
C GLY A 15 25.22 -7.21 -18.62
N GLN A 16 25.64 -8.01 -19.63
CA GLN A 16 25.10 -7.94 -20.98
C GLN A 16 23.64 -8.40 -21.02
N ILE A 17 22.77 -7.65 -21.70
CA ILE A 17 21.36 -8.02 -21.92
C ILE A 17 21.30 -9.26 -22.82
N THR A 18 20.53 -10.26 -22.41
CA THR A 18 20.42 -11.56 -23.08
C THR A 18 19.06 -11.79 -23.75
N ALA A 19 18.05 -10.99 -23.37
CA ALA A 19 16.71 -11.05 -23.98
C ALA A 19 16.10 -9.65 -24.04
N GLU A 20 15.11 -9.47 -24.90
CA GLU A 20 14.34 -8.23 -24.95
C GLU A 20 13.59 -7.99 -23.62
N PRO A 21 13.61 -6.76 -23.08
CA PRO A 21 12.86 -6.44 -21.87
C PRO A 21 11.35 -6.65 -22.07
N ALA A 22 10.74 -7.34 -21.13
CA ALA A 22 9.31 -7.66 -21.18
C ALA A 22 8.53 -6.80 -20.19
N PHE A 23 7.44 -6.17 -20.67
CA PHE A 23 6.50 -5.47 -19.81
C PHE A 23 5.81 -6.45 -18.83
N VAL A 24 5.71 -6.08 -17.57
CA VAL A 24 5.10 -6.91 -16.52
C VAL A 24 3.82 -6.28 -15.99
N ALA A 25 3.92 -5.04 -15.50
CA ALA A 25 2.79 -4.38 -14.86
C ALA A 25 2.92 -2.85 -14.92
N ARG A 26 1.79 -2.17 -14.76
CA ARG A 26 1.71 -0.74 -14.52
C ARG A 26 1.03 -0.50 -13.17
N GLY A 27 1.76 0.11 -12.25
CA GLY A 27 1.22 0.60 -10.98
C GLY A 27 0.92 2.09 -11.01
N ALA A 28 0.50 2.60 -9.86
CA ALA A 28 0.22 4.02 -9.68
C ALA A 28 1.46 4.91 -9.90
N MET A 29 2.62 4.45 -9.49
CA MET A 29 3.86 5.24 -9.43
C MET A 29 4.82 4.97 -10.60
N GLY A 30 4.57 3.94 -11.43
CA GLY A 30 5.50 3.59 -12.49
C GLY A 30 5.10 2.34 -13.26
N GLN A 31 6.01 1.90 -14.12
CA GLN A 31 5.91 0.66 -14.90
C GLN A 31 6.99 -0.31 -14.50
N VAL A 32 6.64 -1.58 -14.35
CA VAL A 32 7.57 -2.67 -14.04
C VAL A 32 7.83 -3.49 -15.29
N TRP A 33 9.11 -3.74 -15.55
CA TRP A 33 9.59 -4.53 -16.67
C TRP A 33 10.53 -5.62 -16.18
N ARG A 34 10.50 -6.78 -16.81
CA ARG A 34 11.49 -7.84 -16.60
C ARG A 34 12.65 -7.61 -17.55
N LEU A 35 13.87 -7.55 -17.00
CA LEU A 35 15.12 -7.47 -17.74
C LEU A 35 15.93 -8.74 -17.47
N GLU A 36 16.42 -9.39 -18.54
CA GLU A 36 17.29 -10.56 -18.45
C GLU A 36 18.69 -10.19 -18.93
N THR A 37 19.70 -10.50 -18.14
CA THR A 37 21.10 -10.23 -18.45
C THR A 37 21.98 -11.44 -18.11
N ALA A 38 23.25 -11.40 -18.51
CA ALA A 38 24.23 -12.41 -18.10
C ALA A 38 24.41 -12.48 -16.57
N GLY A 39 24.07 -11.42 -15.83
CA GLY A 39 24.11 -11.38 -14.36
C GLY A 39 22.86 -11.90 -13.67
N GLY A 40 21.76 -12.15 -14.38
CA GLY A 40 20.51 -12.66 -13.80
C GLY A 40 19.24 -12.06 -14.38
N ARG A 41 18.14 -12.20 -13.61
CA ARG A 41 16.83 -11.63 -13.91
C ARG A 41 16.53 -10.49 -12.93
N TRP A 42 15.97 -9.40 -13.48
CA TRP A 42 15.74 -8.16 -12.74
C TRP A 42 14.34 -7.62 -12.97
N ALA A 43 13.75 -7.02 -11.94
CA ALA A 43 12.57 -6.18 -12.07
C ALA A 43 13.04 -4.73 -12.15
N VAL A 44 12.73 -4.06 -13.25
CA VAL A 44 13.06 -2.65 -13.47
C VAL A 44 11.78 -1.84 -13.34
N LYS A 45 11.71 -0.95 -12.35
CA LYS A 45 10.60 -0.02 -12.14
C LYS A 45 10.98 1.35 -12.69
N TRP A 46 10.35 1.74 -13.81
CA TRP A 46 10.42 3.10 -14.35
C TRP A 46 9.40 3.97 -13.66
N LEU A 47 9.85 5.02 -12.98
CA LEU A 47 8.98 5.92 -12.21
C LEU A 47 8.36 6.99 -13.13
N PHE A 48 7.11 7.34 -12.89
CA PHE A 48 6.48 8.47 -13.56
C PHE A 48 7.01 9.79 -12.99
N GLU A 49 7.05 10.85 -13.81
CA GLU A 49 7.53 12.18 -13.40
C GLU A 49 6.80 12.76 -12.18
N TRP A 50 5.54 12.36 -11.99
CA TRP A 50 4.72 12.78 -10.88
C TRP A 50 4.84 11.89 -9.64
N ALA A 51 5.64 10.84 -9.69
CA ALA A 51 5.95 10.05 -8.51
C ALA A 51 6.67 10.95 -7.48
N PRO A 52 6.27 10.94 -6.19
CA PRO A 52 6.91 11.78 -5.19
C PRO A 52 8.41 11.52 -5.18
N ALA A 53 9.20 12.59 -5.26
CA ALA A 53 10.63 12.53 -5.06
C ALA A 53 10.90 12.39 -3.54
N HIS A 54 10.56 11.24 -2.96
CA HIS A 54 11.01 10.93 -1.61
C HIS A 54 12.52 10.75 -1.61
N PRO A 55 13.19 11.04 -0.48
CA PRO A 55 14.60 10.73 -0.35
C PRO A 55 14.78 9.22 -0.48
N LEU A 56 14.98 8.80 -1.70
CA LEU A 56 15.08 7.42 -2.18
C LEU A 56 16.10 6.54 -1.44
N PRO A 57 17.18 7.08 -0.81
CA PRO A 57 18.06 6.28 0.03
C PRO A 57 17.41 5.74 1.31
N ALA A 58 16.39 6.40 1.86
CA ALA A 58 15.80 6.00 3.14
C ALA A 58 14.98 4.72 3.03
N ASP A 59 14.14 4.58 1.99
CA ASP A 59 13.34 3.38 1.79
C ASP A 59 14.18 2.16 1.39
N VAL A 60 15.29 2.35 0.67
CA VAL A 60 16.24 1.27 0.36
C VAL A 60 16.90 0.75 1.65
N ALA A 61 17.29 1.65 2.56
CA ALA A 61 17.83 1.25 3.85
C ALA A 61 16.80 0.45 4.68
N VAL A 62 15.52 0.84 4.64
CA VAL A 62 14.42 0.09 5.27
C VAL A 62 14.27 -1.29 4.65
N GLN A 63 14.29 -1.41 3.31
CA GLN A 63 14.19 -2.68 2.60
C GLN A 63 15.34 -3.63 2.98
N LEU A 64 16.58 -3.15 3.02
CA LEU A 64 17.73 -3.96 3.42
C LEU A 64 17.62 -4.42 4.87
N ALA A 65 17.24 -3.55 5.79
CA ALA A 65 17.01 -3.91 7.18
C ALA A 65 15.85 -4.91 7.34
N ALA A 66 14.78 -4.79 6.55
CA ALA A 66 13.66 -5.71 6.53
C ALA A 66 14.10 -7.11 6.05
N ALA A 67 14.94 -7.19 5.03
CA ALA A 67 15.51 -8.44 4.56
C ALA A 67 16.37 -9.11 5.65
N GLU A 68 17.23 -8.35 6.35
CA GLU A 68 18.02 -8.83 7.47
C GLU A 68 17.15 -9.32 8.65
N ALA A 69 15.99 -8.70 8.86
CA ALA A 69 14.99 -9.14 9.84
C ALA A 69 14.21 -10.39 9.41
N GLY A 70 14.47 -10.92 8.20
CA GLY A 70 13.83 -12.13 7.67
C GLY A 70 12.46 -11.87 7.01
N ILE A 71 12.18 -10.65 6.59
CA ILE A 71 11.01 -10.32 5.77
C ILE A 71 11.35 -10.59 4.30
N PRO A 72 10.62 -11.50 3.62
CA PRO A 72 10.82 -11.75 2.21
C PRO A 72 10.44 -10.53 1.36
N LEU A 73 11.34 -10.09 0.51
CA LEU A 73 11.12 -8.98 -0.44
C LEU A 73 12.07 -9.11 -1.64
N PRO A 74 11.75 -8.55 -2.80
CA PRO A 74 12.70 -8.40 -3.88
C PRO A 74 13.79 -7.41 -3.43
N LEU A 75 15.03 -7.88 -3.32
CA LEU A 75 16.13 -7.01 -2.87
C LEU A 75 16.38 -5.90 -3.89
N PRO A 76 16.50 -4.64 -3.46
CA PRO A 76 16.91 -3.54 -4.32
C PRO A 76 18.37 -3.73 -4.77
N VAL A 77 18.64 -3.41 -6.02
CA VAL A 77 20.00 -3.37 -6.56
C VAL A 77 20.57 -1.98 -6.34
N VAL A 78 21.69 -1.92 -5.64
CA VAL A 78 22.45 -0.68 -5.48
C VAL A 78 23.57 -0.64 -6.53
N ALA A 79 23.61 0.42 -7.30
CA ALA A 79 24.64 0.62 -8.31
C ALA A 79 26.05 0.75 -7.67
N PRO A 80 27.15 0.50 -8.41
CA PRO A 80 28.51 0.60 -7.87
C PRO A 80 28.88 1.93 -7.26
N ASP A 81 28.20 3.02 -7.63
CA ASP A 81 28.38 4.36 -7.05
C ASP A 81 27.53 4.63 -5.80
N GLY A 82 26.80 3.60 -5.30
CA GLY A 82 25.93 3.69 -4.13
C GLY A 82 24.51 4.21 -4.41
N THR A 83 24.14 4.50 -5.66
CA THR A 83 22.79 4.93 -6.00
C THR A 83 21.84 3.73 -6.18
N ALA A 84 20.63 3.82 -5.61
CA ALA A 84 19.57 2.84 -5.79
C ALA A 84 18.50 3.31 -6.79
N VAL A 85 18.56 4.57 -7.21
CA VAL A 85 17.69 5.17 -8.23
C VAL A 85 18.55 5.94 -9.21
N ALA A 86 18.45 5.65 -10.47
CA ALA A 86 19.25 6.29 -11.52
C ALA A 86 18.35 7.04 -12.50
N LEU A 87 18.82 8.20 -12.95
CA LEU A 87 18.27 8.88 -14.11
C LEU A 87 18.90 8.25 -15.36
N VAL A 88 18.08 7.61 -16.19
CA VAL A 88 18.50 6.91 -17.41
C VAL A 88 17.59 7.34 -18.55
N GLY A 89 18.16 7.88 -19.61
CA GLY A 89 17.40 8.40 -20.75
C GLY A 89 16.38 9.49 -20.40
N GLY A 90 16.56 10.21 -19.27
CA GLY A 90 15.64 11.23 -18.78
C GLY A 90 14.52 10.72 -17.88
N GLU A 91 14.48 9.42 -17.58
CA GLU A 91 13.49 8.80 -16.67
C GLU A 91 14.19 8.22 -15.43
N LEU A 92 13.52 8.25 -14.30
CA LEU A 92 14.01 7.62 -13.06
C LEU A 92 13.72 6.13 -13.09
N ALA A 93 14.73 5.31 -12.76
CA ALA A 93 14.61 3.87 -12.69
C ALA A 93 15.14 3.30 -11.38
N ARG A 94 14.47 2.26 -10.89
CA ARG A 94 14.92 1.38 -9.82
C ARG A 94 15.07 -0.03 -10.36
N VAL A 95 15.98 -0.79 -9.77
CA VAL A 95 16.21 -2.18 -10.13
C VAL A 95 16.10 -3.05 -8.87
N TYR A 96 15.43 -4.18 -9.01
CA TYR A 96 15.28 -5.18 -7.96
C TYR A 96 15.66 -6.56 -8.49
N HIS A 97 16.08 -7.46 -7.62
CA HIS A 97 16.17 -8.87 -7.97
C HIS A 97 14.79 -9.38 -8.38
N TRP A 98 14.73 -10.18 -9.43
CA TRP A 98 13.47 -10.76 -9.90
C TRP A 98 12.91 -11.75 -8.89
N ALA A 99 11.62 -11.65 -8.62
CA ALA A 99 10.85 -12.63 -7.87
C ALA A 99 9.73 -13.21 -8.73
N ASP A 100 9.54 -14.53 -8.69
CA ASP A 100 8.43 -15.19 -9.36
C ASP A 100 7.20 -15.12 -8.44
N LEU A 101 6.39 -14.08 -8.64
CA LEU A 101 5.20 -13.76 -7.85
C LEU A 101 3.97 -14.45 -8.44
N ALA A 102 3.02 -14.80 -7.57
CA ALA A 102 1.68 -15.21 -7.97
C ALA A 102 0.76 -13.98 -8.11
N GLU A 103 -0.48 -14.24 -8.58
CA GLU A 103 -1.52 -13.21 -8.64
C GLU A 103 -1.88 -12.69 -7.24
N PRO A 104 -2.34 -11.42 -7.14
CA PRO A 104 -2.85 -10.86 -5.90
C PRO A 104 -3.95 -11.72 -5.27
N LEU A 105 -3.96 -11.74 -3.95
CA LEU A 105 -4.95 -12.49 -3.18
C LEU A 105 -6.26 -11.69 -3.09
N THR A 106 -7.38 -12.39 -3.25
CA THR A 106 -8.71 -11.76 -3.09
C THR A 106 -9.15 -11.84 -1.63
N PRO A 107 -9.38 -10.70 -0.94
CA PRO A 107 -9.96 -10.68 0.40
C PRO A 107 -11.45 -11.09 0.42
N PRO A 108 -11.91 -11.66 1.54
CA PRO A 108 -11.17 -12.07 2.72
C PRO A 108 -10.30 -13.30 2.45
N VAL A 109 -9.04 -13.25 2.88
CA VAL A 109 -8.08 -14.34 2.62
C VAL A 109 -8.25 -15.51 3.59
N ALA A 110 -7.63 -16.66 3.27
CA ALA A 110 -7.61 -17.81 4.18
C ALA A 110 -6.87 -17.46 5.50
N PRO A 111 -7.34 -17.94 6.68
CA PRO A 111 -6.75 -17.61 7.98
C PRO A 111 -5.25 -17.89 8.08
N ALA A 112 -4.75 -18.96 7.46
CA ALA A 112 -3.32 -19.27 7.48
C ALA A 112 -2.48 -18.22 6.74
N VAL A 113 -3.01 -17.66 5.65
CA VAL A 113 -2.38 -16.57 4.89
C VAL A 113 -2.43 -15.26 5.70
N ALA A 114 -3.56 -14.96 6.33
CA ALA A 114 -3.70 -13.80 7.20
C ALA A 114 -2.73 -13.86 8.40
N ALA A 115 -2.53 -15.04 9.01
CA ALA A 115 -1.56 -15.22 10.08
C ALA A 115 -0.13 -14.92 9.62
N GLU A 116 0.25 -15.36 8.42
CA GLU A 116 1.56 -15.07 7.87
C GLU A 116 1.73 -13.56 7.55
N ALA A 117 0.69 -12.92 7.00
CA ALA A 117 0.70 -11.46 6.79
C ALA A 117 0.88 -10.72 8.12
N GLY A 118 0.15 -11.10 9.17
CA GLY A 118 0.32 -10.54 10.50
C GLY A 118 1.72 -10.75 11.07
N ARG A 119 2.30 -11.94 10.87
CA ARG A 119 3.67 -12.23 11.28
C ARG A 119 4.68 -11.32 10.60
N LEU A 120 4.58 -11.11 9.29
CA LEU A 120 5.47 -10.24 8.52
C LEU A 120 5.34 -8.79 8.97
N LEU A 121 4.12 -8.29 9.16
CA LEU A 121 3.87 -6.95 9.68
C LEU A 121 4.45 -6.78 11.10
N GLY A 122 4.28 -7.79 11.97
CA GLY A 122 4.88 -7.81 13.30
C GLY A 122 6.41 -7.78 13.28
N LEU A 123 7.05 -8.49 12.36
CA LEU A 123 8.49 -8.42 12.16
C LEU A 123 8.94 -7.02 11.76
N LEU A 124 8.23 -6.38 10.82
CA LEU A 124 8.50 -5.02 10.39
C LEU A 124 8.42 -4.03 11.57
N HIS A 125 7.34 -4.08 12.33
CA HIS A 125 7.15 -3.18 13.47
C HIS A 125 8.15 -3.44 14.60
N ARG A 126 8.57 -4.68 14.79
CA ARG A 126 9.60 -5.03 15.79
C ARG A 126 10.97 -4.46 15.47
N MET A 127 11.28 -4.12 14.21
CA MET A 127 12.51 -3.43 13.87
C MET A 127 12.57 -2.05 14.53
N ALA A 128 11.43 -1.46 14.86
CA ALA A 128 11.28 -0.17 15.55
C ALA A 128 12.15 0.94 14.95
N LEU A 129 12.26 0.98 13.61
CA LEU A 129 13.05 1.99 12.91
C LEU A 129 12.44 3.36 13.13
N ALA A 130 13.23 4.26 13.69
CA ALA A 130 12.82 5.64 13.90
C ALA A 130 12.85 6.41 12.57
N SER A 131 11.93 7.35 12.40
CA SER A 131 11.95 8.32 11.30
C SER A 131 12.17 9.73 11.86
N ALA A 132 12.92 10.54 11.13
CA ALA A 132 13.01 11.97 11.37
C ALA A 132 11.97 12.78 10.56
N GLU A 133 11.21 12.11 9.70
CA GLU A 133 10.15 12.73 8.91
C GLU A 133 8.93 13.04 9.79
N PRO A 134 8.19 14.12 9.49
CA PRO A 134 6.92 14.39 10.15
C PRO A 134 5.88 13.32 9.77
N ASP A 135 4.86 13.19 10.62
CA ASP A 135 3.68 12.39 10.29
C ASP A 135 3.05 12.90 8.98
N ASP A 136 2.68 11.97 8.12
CA ASP A 136 1.98 12.29 6.88
C ASP A 136 0.48 12.42 7.17
N PRO A 137 -0.12 13.60 6.93
CA PRO A 137 -1.55 13.83 7.16
C PRO A 137 -2.47 12.86 6.42
N TRP A 138 -2.00 12.27 5.32
CA TRP A 138 -2.75 11.29 4.55
C TRP A 138 -3.30 10.13 5.37
N TYR A 139 -2.58 9.71 6.41
CA TYR A 139 -2.93 8.55 7.23
C TYR A 139 -3.70 8.89 8.51
N SER A 140 -3.94 10.17 8.77
CA SER A 140 -4.59 10.65 10.01
C SER A 140 -5.63 11.74 9.81
N GLU A 141 -5.56 12.50 8.73
CA GLU A 141 -6.52 13.56 8.41
C GLU A 141 -7.48 13.10 7.30
N ILE A 142 -8.67 13.64 7.32
CA ILE A 142 -9.74 13.32 6.37
C ILE A 142 -10.20 14.57 5.62
N PRO A 143 -10.75 14.41 4.40
CA PRO A 143 -11.30 15.53 3.66
C PRO A 143 -12.41 16.23 4.44
N ALA A 144 -12.37 17.56 4.48
CA ALA A 144 -13.38 18.37 5.16
C ALA A 144 -14.79 18.16 4.58
N ALA A 145 -15.82 18.27 5.42
CA ALA A 145 -17.21 18.09 4.99
C ALA A 145 -17.59 18.99 3.79
N GLY A 146 -17.05 20.22 3.73
CA GLY A 146 -17.27 21.15 2.62
C GLY A 146 -16.69 20.65 1.29
N SER A 147 -15.51 20.00 1.32
CA SER A 147 -14.88 19.47 0.10
C SER A 147 -15.66 18.31 -0.52
N TRP A 148 -16.34 17.50 0.29
CA TRP A 148 -17.25 16.46 -0.21
C TRP A 148 -18.49 17.05 -0.89
N ALA A 149 -19.04 18.16 -0.37
CA ALA A 149 -20.16 18.84 -0.99
C ALA A 149 -19.77 19.45 -2.34
N GLU A 150 -18.62 20.11 -2.41
CA GLU A 150 -18.06 20.66 -3.65
C GLU A 150 -17.81 19.57 -4.70
N LEU A 151 -17.12 18.48 -4.30
CA LEU A 151 -16.80 17.34 -5.17
C LEU A 151 -18.07 16.71 -5.75
N SER A 152 -19.10 16.50 -4.90
CA SER A 152 -20.40 15.96 -5.33
C SER A 152 -21.11 16.88 -6.33
N GLY A 153 -21.04 18.21 -6.11
CA GLY A 153 -21.59 19.20 -7.03
C GLY A 153 -20.88 19.18 -8.39
N ARG A 154 -19.54 19.12 -8.39
CA ARG A 154 -18.73 19.02 -9.62
C ARG A 154 -19.01 17.73 -10.37
N ALA A 155 -19.08 16.58 -9.67
CA ALA A 155 -19.40 15.29 -10.27
C ALA A 155 -20.79 15.29 -10.94
N THR A 156 -21.78 15.84 -10.27
CA THR A 156 -23.15 15.96 -10.80
C THR A 156 -23.17 16.87 -12.04
N SER A 157 -22.51 18.03 -11.98
CA SER A 157 -22.45 18.98 -13.10
C SER A 157 -21.71 18.41 -14.32
N ALA A 158 -20.71 17.56 -14.09
CA ALA A 158 -19.98 16.87 -15.15
C ALA A 158 -20.71 15.63 -15.71
N GLY A 159 -21.86 15.24 -15.13
CA GLY A 159 -22.59 14.04 -15.52
C GLY A 159 -21.82 12.75 -15.26
N ALA A 160 -20.95 12.72 -14.24
CA ALA A 160 -20.17 11.55 -13.89
C ALA A 160 -21.08 10.38 -13.47
N ALA A 161 -20.87 9.18 -14.05
CA ALA A 161 -21.73 8.02 -13.81
C ALA A 161 -21.78 7.60 -12.33
N TRP A 162 -20.73 7.86 -11.59
CA TRP A 162 -20.59 7.54 -10.15
C TRP A 162 -21.16 8.65 -9.22
N ALA A 163 -21.54 9.83 -9.74
CA ALA A 163 -22.05 10.92 -8.90
C ALA A 163 -23.28 10.56 -8.04
N PRO A 164 -24.28 9.78 -8.52
CA PRO A 164 -25.40 9.34 -7.68
C PRO A 164 -24.94 8.45 -6.50
N ALA A 165 -23.96 7.56 -6.72
CA ALA A 165 -23.43 6.70 -5.67
C ALA A 165 -22.67 7.52 -4.60
N LEU A 166 -21.88 8.51 -5.01
CA LEU A 166 -21.19 9.41 -4.07
C LEU A 166 -22.19 10.22 -3.23
N LEU A 167 -23.27 10.70 -3.83
CA LEU A 167 -24.35 11.41 -3.11
C LEU A 167 -25.05 10.48 -2.10
N ALA A 168 -25.32 9.24 -2.47
CA ALA A 168 -25.93 8.24 -1.58
C ALA A 168 -25.01 7.88 -0.41
N ALA A 169 -23.69 7.87 -0.62
CA ALA A 169 -22.68 7.53 0.40
C ALA A 169 -22.43 8.65 1.42
N ARG A 170 -23.02 9.85 1.30
CA ARG A 170 -22.74 10.99 2.21
C ARG A 170 -22.92 10.66 3.69
N GLY A 171 -23.99 9.94 4.04
CA GLY A 171 -24.23 9.50 5.41
C GLY A 171 -23.13 8.57 5.94
N LEU A 172 -22.74 7.60 5.13
CA LEU A 172 -21.66 6.66 5.40
C LEU A 172 -20.31 7.38 5.59
N ILE A 173 -19.97 8.30 4.67
CA ILE A 173 -18.75 9.12 4.76
C ILE A 173 -18.74 9.94 6.06
N THR A 174 -19.87 10.55 6.41
CA THR A 174 -19.99 11.35 7.65
C THR A 174 -19.81 10.47 8.88
N GLU A 175 -20.42 9.29 8.91
CA GLU A 175 -20.30 8.37 10.04
C GLU A 175 -18.88 7.82 10.20
N LEU A 176 -18.23 7.42 9.13
CA LEU A 176 -16.82 7.01 9.14
C LEU A 176 -15.92 8.16 9.59
N SER A 177 -16.13 9.37 9.06
CA SER A 177 -15.36 10.55 9.44
C SER A 177 -15.42 10.84 10.94
N ALA A 178 -16.57 10.62 11.57
CA ALA A 178 -16.76 10.82 13.02
C ALA A 178 -16.05 9.77 13.88
N ARG A 179 -15.52 8.70 13.28
CA ARG A 179 -14.81 7.61 13.94
C ARG A 179 -13.29 7.73 13.87
N VAL A 180 -12.78 8.74 13.16
CA VAL A 180 -11.34 8.99 13.10
C VAL A 180 -10.89 9.69 14.36
N GLU A 181 -10.06 9.01 15.13
CA GLU A 181 -9.42 9.59 16.32
C GLU A 181 -8.14 10.32 15.92
N PRO A 182 -7.81 11.44 16.59
CA PRO A 182 -6.51 12.10 16.40
C PRO A 182 -5.35 11.13 16.62
N PRO A 183 -4.18 11.39 16.01
CA PRO A 183 -2.98 10.62 16.32
C PRO A 183 -2.67 10.64 17.81
N GLY A 184 -2.32 9.47 18.34
CA GLY A 184 -1.92 9.34 19.75
C GLY A 184 -0.55 9.98 20.03
N THR A 185 -0.09 9.89 21.27
CA THR A 185 1.25 10.33 21.70
C THR A 185 2.27 9.19 21.68
N GLY A 186 1.88 8.00 21.22
CA GLY A 186 2.74 6.84 21.14
C GLY A 186 3.90 7.00 20.15
N PRO A 187 4.88 6.10 20.22
CA PRO A 187 6.04 6.17 19.32
C PRO A 187 5.62 6.02 17.85
N ARG A 188 6.25 6.80 16.98
CA ARG A 188 6.21 6.63 15.54
C ARG A 188 7.40 5.79 15.12
N ILE A 189 7.14 4.77 14.32
CA ILE A 189 8.17 3.97 13.67
C ILE A 189 7.93 3.99 12.18
N ILE A 190 8.91 3.56 11.41
CA ILE A 190 8.72 3.34 9.99
C ILE A 190 7.80 2.13 9.80
N CYS A 191 6.63 2.39 9.24
CA CYS A 191 5.64 1.44 8.81
C CYS A 191 5.65 1.31 7.27
N HIS A 192 5.04 0.27 6.72
CA HIS A 192 4.89 0.09 5.27
C HIS A 192 3.86 1.07 4.69
N ARG A 193 2.81 1.34 5.45
CA ARG A 193 1.68 2.24 5.16
C ARG A 193 0.77 1.82 3.99
N ASP A 194 1.09 0.68 3.34
CA ASP A 194 0.29 0.10 2.27
C ASP A 194 0.36 -1.44 2.31
N PHE A 195 0.25 -2.01 3.53
CA PHE A 195 0.38 -3.45 3.78
C PHE A 195 -0.94 -4.19 3.49
N ASN A 196 -1.23 -4.39 2.22
CA ASN A 196 -2.46 -5.00 1.71
C ASN A 196 -2.16 -6.18 0.74
N PRO A 197 -3.17 -6.99 0.35
CA PRO A 197 -3.00 -8.14 -0.53
C PRO A 197 -2.47 -7.84 -1.94
N ASP A 198 -2.51 -6.60 -2.42
CA ASP A 198 -1.94 -6.22 -3.71
C ASP A 198 -0.42 -6.00 -3.63
N ASN A 199 0.08 -5.69 -2.43
CA ASN A 199 1.49 -5.42 -2.16
C ASN A 199 2.20 -6.53 -1.37
N VAL A 200 1.47 -7.55 -0.91
CA VAL A 200 2.05 -8.70 -0.20
C VAL A 200 1.56 -9.97 -0.85
N LEU A 201 2.35 -10.49 -1.78
CA LEU A 201 1.98 -11.54 -2.72
C LEU A 201 2.59 -12.90 -2.38
N PRO A 202 1.92 -14.02 -2.68
CA PRO A 202 2.57 -15.31 -2.69
C PRO A 202 3.72 -15.34 -3.71
N ALA A 203 4.82 -15.99 -3.36
CA ALA A 203 5.99 -16.07 -4.22
C ALA A 203 6.62 -17.46 -4.18
N ALA A 204 7.37 -17.83 -5.23
CA ALA A 204 8.08 -19.09 -5.26
C ALA A 204 9.09 -19.20 -4.10
N GLY A 205 8.91 -20.22 -3.28
CA GLY A 205 9.76 -20.47 -2.08
C GLY A 205 9.36 -19.70 -0.82
N TRP A 206 8.34 -18.84 -0.90
CA TRP A 206 7.84 -18.04 0.22
C TRP A 206 6.31 -18.02 0.26
N PRO A 207 5.67 -18.18 1.44
CA PRO A 207 4.22 -18.03 1.55
C PRO A 207 3.75 -16.66 1.08
N LEU A 208 4.46 -15.60 1.49
CA LEU A 208 4.23 -14.20 1.13
C LEU A 208 5.55 -13.45 0.95
N MET A 209 5.55 -12.44 0.08
CA MET A 209 6.67 -11.53 -0.19
C MET A 209 6.14 -10.09 -0.21
N VAL A 210 6.82 -9.18 0.49
CA VAL A 210 6.40 -7.78 0.65
C VAL A 210 7.00 -6.91 -0.46
N LEU A 211 6.16 -6.17 -1.15
CA LEU A 211 6.47 -5.31 -2.29
C LEU A 211 6.13 -3.85 -1.98
N ASP A 212 6.50 -2.97 -2.88
CA ASP A 212 6.07 -1.55 -2.97
C ASP A 212 6.34 -0.73 -1.69
N TRP A 213 7.62 -0.66 -1.32
CA TRP A 213 8.12 0.01 -0.12
C TRP A 213 8.21 1.54 -0.24
N GLU A 214 7.85 2.12 -1.38
CA GLU A 214 7.96 3.57 -1.60
C GLU A 214 7.06 4.41 -0.69
N ASN A 215 6.03 3.79 -0.11
CA ASN A 215 5.14 4.43 0.86
C ASN A 215 5.64 4.36 2.31
N CYS A 216 6.75 3.67 2.59
CA CYS A 216 7.28 3.56 3.95
C CYS A 216 7.44 4.91 4.62
N GLY A 217 7.09 4.99 5.89
CA GLY A 217 7.26 6.23 6.65
C GLY A 217 6.67 6.14 8.06
N PRO A 218 6.77 7.24 8.82
CA PRO A 218 6.33 7.28 10.21
C PRO A 218 4.82 7.05 10.36
N LEU A 219 4.45 6.11 11.22
CA LEU A 219 3.07 5.85 11.58
C LEU A 219 3.02 5.15 12.95
N GLU A 220 1.88 5.20 13.62
CA GLU A 220 1.60 4.37 14.79
C GLU A 220 1.41 2.91 14.36
N PRO A 221 2.22 1.94 14.87
CA PRO A 221 2.16 0.55 14.42
C PRO A 221 0.77 -0.09 14.51
N LEU A 222 0.03 0.22 15.59
CA LEU A 222 -1.30 -0.36 15.78
C LEU A 222 -2.35 0.19 14.81
N ARG A 223 -2.15 1.41 14.31
CA ARG A 223 -3.02 1.97 13.25
C ARG A 223 -2.76 1.30 11.90
N GLU A 224 -1.50 0.95 11.60
CA GLU A 224 -1.21 0.14 10.41
C GLU A 224 -1.75 -1.29 10.57
N LEU A 225 -1.66 -1.87 11.76
CA LEU A 225 -2.28 -3.18 12.01
C LEU A 225 -3.79 -3.13 11.77
N GLY A 226 -4.48 -2.07 12.20
CA GLY A 226 -5.91 -1.86 11.93
C GLY A 226 -6.22 -1.73 10.43
N TYR A 227 -5.39 -1.01 9.68
CA TYR A 227 -5.47 -0.96 8.23
C TYR A 227 -5.30 -2.35 7.60
N ALA A 228 -4.27 -3.10 8.00
CA ALA A 228 -4.05 -4.44 7.51
C ALA A 228 -5.22 -5.39 7.89
N VAL A 229 -5.75 -5.34 9.10
CA VAL A 229 -6.92 -6.14 9.49
C VAL A 229 -8.07 -5.92 8.52
N PHE A 230 -8.38 -4.67 8.19
CA PHE A 230 -9.42 -4.38 7.20
C PHE A 230 -9.08 -4.97 5.83
N CYS A 231 -7.93 -4.63 5.26
CA CYS A 231 -7.56 -5.02 3.89
C CYS A 231 -7.46 -6.54 3.68
N TRP A 232 -7.12 -7.30 4.73
CA TRP A 232 -6.94 -8.75 4.62
C TRP A 232 -8.20 -9.56 4.97
N SER A 233 -9.11 -8.98 5.76
CA SER A 233 -10.26 -9.70 6.27
C SER A 233 -11.61 -9.26 5.70
N CYS A 234 -11.66 -8.14 4.98
CA CYS A 234 -12.86 -7.63 4.34
C CYS A 234 -12.71 -7.59 2.82
N GLY A 235 -13.79 -7.82 2.10
CA GLY A 235 -13.82 -7.65 0.64
C GLY A 235 -15.14 -8.11 0.04
N ALA A 236 -15.58 -7.39 -1.01
CA ALA A 236 -16.78 -7.70 -1.78
C ALA A 236 -18.06 -7.92 -0.93
N GLY A 237 -18.25 -7.12 0.11
CA GLY A 237 -19.42 -7.20 1.00
C GLY A 237 -19.33 -8.35 2.03
N SER A 238 -18.16 -8.91 2.27
CA SER A 238 -17.95 -10.00 3.22
C SER A 238 -16.83 -9.70 4.22
N PHE A 239 -16.97 -10.22 5.42
CA PHE A 239 -15.99 -10.14 6.50
C PHE A 239 -15.65 -11.51 7.05
N SER A 240 -14.37 -11.84 7.16
CA SER A 240 -13.86 -13.06 7.78
C SER A 240 -13.26 -12.77 9.17
N GLN A 241 -14.02 -13.01 10.21
CA GLN A 241 -13.53 -12.94 11.58
C GLN A 241 -12.33 -13.88 11.82
N ALA A 242 -12.32 -15.05 11.17
CA ALA A 242 -11.24 -16.01 11.28
C ALA A 242 -9.92 -15.46 10.68
N ALA A 243 -9.99 -14.77 9.53
CA ALA A 243 -8.83 -14.12 8.93
C ALA A 243 -8.32 -12.96 9.80
N ALA A 244 -9.23 -12.10 10.30
CA ALA A 244 -8.88 -10.98 11.17
C ALA A 244 -8.17 -11.44 12.45
N ARG A 245 -8.72 -12.46 13.13
CA ARG A 245 -8.09 -13.07 14.32
C ARG A 245 -6.73 -13.68 14.03
N ALA A 246 -6.63 -14.41 12.92
CA ALA A 246 -5.38 -15.05 12.54
C ALA A 246 -4.28 -14.01 12.24
N LEU A 247 -4.62 -12.90 11.59
CA LEU A 247 -3.69 -11.79 11.34
C LEU A 247 -3.19 -11.18 12.66
N VAL A 248 -4.12 -10.84 13.57
CA VAL A 248 -3.74 -10.28 14.88
C VAL A 248 -2.91 -11.28 15.70
N ALA A 249 -3.25 -12.57 15.69
CA ALA A 249 -2.46 -13.60 16.37
C ALA A 249 -1.06 -13.77 15.78
N GLY A 250 -0.92 -13.73 14.45
CA GLY A 250 0.38 -13.75 13.78
C GLY A 250 1.24 -12.54 14.15
N TYR A 251 0.63 -11.36 14.20
CA TYR A 251 1.28 -10.14 14.66
C TYR A 251 1.74 -10.24 16.12
N ALA A 252 0.84 -10.66 17.04
CA ALA A 252 1.14 -10.84 18.44
C ALA A 252 2.30 -11.83 18.68
N ALA A 253 2.31 -12.94 17.96
CA ALA A 253 3.38 -13.92 18.02
C ALA A 253 4.74 -13.33 17.59
N ALA A 254 4.75 -12.47 16.54
CA ALA A 254 5.97 -11.85 16.05
C ALA A 254 6.47 -10.73 16.96
N THR A 255 5.56 -9.96 17.59
CA THR A 255 5.93 -8.85 18.50
C THR A 255 6.19 -9.30 19.93
N GLY A 256 5.73 -10.49 20.30
CA GLY A 256 5.91 -11.05 21.64
C GLY A 256 4.86 -10.62 22.66
N GLY A 257 3.71 -10.10 22.25
CA GLY A 257 2.62 -9.69 23.13
C GLY A 257 1.34 -9.36 22.37
N GLU A 258 0.20 -9.43 23.08
CA GLU A 258 -1.09 -9.04 22.51
C GLU A 258 -1.11 -7.52 22.25
N PRO A 259 -1.54 -7.08 21.05
CA PRO A 259 -1.66 -5.66 20.75
C PRO A 259 -2.82 -5.01 21.52
N ASP A 260 -2.62 -3.77 21.99
CA ASP A 260 -3.69 -2.97 22.55
C ASP A 260 -4.55 -2.39 21.42
N LEU A 261 -5.71 -2.99 21.19
CA LEU A 261 -6.64 -2.62 20.14
C LEU A 261 -7.56 -1.45 20.58
N GLY A 262 -6.97 -0.39 21.12
CA GLY A 262 -7.69 0.77 21.69
C GLY A 262 -8.40 1.65 20.66
N ALA A 263 -8.88 2.81 21.15
CA ALA A 263 -9.48 3.82 20.31
C ALA A 263 -8.51 4.26 19.19
N GLY A 264 -9.03 4.48 17.99
CA GLY A 264 -8.22 4.90 16.85
C GLY A 264 -7.54 3.76 16.07
N PHE A 265 -7.69 2.50 16.49
CA PHE A 265 -7.11 1.35 15.80
C PHE A 265 -7.40 1.34 14.29
N PHE A 266 -8.62 1.65 13.88
CA PHE A 266 -9.01 1.73 12.47
C PHE A 266 -8.92 3.13 11.85
N SER A 267 -8.42 4.14 12.56
CA SER A 267 -8.42 5.52 12.06
C SER A 267 -7.64 5.67 10.77
N THR A 268 -6.48 5.00 10.63
CA THR A 268 -5.70 5.01 9.39
C THR A 268 -6.44 4.32 8.24
N ALA A 269 -7.14 3.22 8.49
CA ALA A 269 -7.96 2.57 7.46
C ALA A 269 -9.04 3.53 6.96
N ILE A 270 -9.74 4.21 7.86
CA ILE A 270 -10.78 5.19 7.48
C ILE A 270 -10.17 6.36 6.71
N ALA A 271 -9.12 6.98 7.26
CA ALA A 271 -8.50 8.16 6.65
C ALA A 271 -7.98 7.84 5.24
N ALA A 272 -7.22 6.76 5.07
CA ALA A 272 -6.67 6.36 3.78
C ALA A 272 -7.78 6.12 2.73
N HIS A 273 -8.85 5.37 3.08
CA HIS A 273 -9.93 5.08 2.13
C HIS A 273 -10.75 6.32 1.75
N LEU A 274 -11.01 7.22 2.70
CA LEU A 274 -11.68 8.49 2.41
C LEU A 274 -10.80 9.41 1.56
N ASN A 275 -9.51 9.49 1.82
CA ASN A 275 -8.57 10.27 1.04
C ASN A 275 -8.42 9.71 -0.38
N VAL A 276 -8.30 8.38 -0.53
CA VAL A 276 -8.27 7.74 -1.86
C VAL A 276 -9.54 8.06 -2.63
N LEU A 277 -10.72 7.88 -2.04
CA LEU A 277 -11.98 8.22 -2.71
C LEU A 277 -12.02 9.67 -3.15
N HIS A 278 -11.64 10.61 -2.28
CA HIS A 278 -11.67 12.04 -2.59
C HIS A 278 -10.71 12.40 -3.73
N VAL A 279 -9.48 11.87 -3.69
CA VAL A 279 -8.46 12.13 -4.72
C VAL A 279 -8.83 11.47 -6.04
N MET A 280 -9.26 10.20 -6.03
CA MET A 280 -9.66 9.50 -7.26
C MET A 280 -10.87 10.17 -7.91
N ALA A 281 -11.87 10.60 -7.14
CA ALA A 281 -13.00 11.34 -7.68
C ALA A 281 -12.59 12.69 -8.28
N GLY A 282 -11.63 13.40 -7.66
CA GLY A 282 -11.02 14.61 -8.21
C GLY A 282 -10.27 14.35 -9.52
N GLN A 283 -9.47 13.30 -9.58
CA GLN A 283 -8.71 12.90 -10.78
C GLN A 283 -9.62 12.46 -11.94
N ALA A 284 -10.66 11.68 -11.66
CA ALA A 284 -11.64 11.27 -12.68
C ALA A 284 -12.31 12.46 -13.38
N LEU A 285 -12.49 13.58 -12.66
CA LEU A 285 -13.06 14.81 -13.21
C LEU A 285 -12.02 15.66 -13.96
N ALA A 286 -10.77 15.66 -13.52
CA ALA A 286 -9.75 16.60 -14.01
C ALA A 286 -8.86 16.00 -15.10
N ASP A 287 -8.61 14.69 -15.11
CA ASP A 287 -7.61 14.06 -15.97
C ASP A 287 -8.22 12.89 -16.77
N PRO A 288 -8.49 13.10 -18.08
CA PRO A 288 -9.02 12.04 -18.95
C PRO A 288 -8.11 10.80 -19.03
N ALA A 289 -6.78 10.96 -18.90
CA ALA A 289 -5.82 9.85 -19.00
C ALA A 289 -5.88 8.93 -17.76
N ARG A 290 -6.32 9.45 -16.63
CA ARG A 290 -6.45 8.70 -15.37
C ARG A 290 -7.87 8.26 -15.06
N ARG A 291 -8.86 8.73 -15.84
CA ARG A 291 -10.29 8.54 -15.54
C ARG A 291 -10.65 7.08 -15.32
N SER A 292 -10.25 6.17 -16.21
CA SER A 292 -10.63 4.76 -16.11
C SER A 292 -10.15 4.13 -14.80
N ILE A 293 -8.89 4.32 -14.45
CA ILE A 293 -8.31 3.80 -13.21
C ILE A 293 -8.99 4.43 -11.98
N ALA A 294 -9.20 5.75 -12.02
CA ALA A 294 -9.85 6.44 -10.92
C ALA A 294 -11.30 5.96 -10.70
N GLU A 295 -12.05 5.71 -11.77
CA GLU A 295 -13.42 5.20 -11.71
C GLU A 295 -13.49 3.75 -11.17
N GLU A 296 -12.48 2.92 -11.42
CA GLU A 296 -12.37 1.58 -10.81
C GLU A 296 -12.22 1.67 -9.28
N PHE A 297 -11.34 2.54 -8.78
CA PHE A 297 -11.22 2.80 -7.34
C PHE A 297 -12.51 3.35 -6.73
N ILE A 298 -13.15 4.33 -7.39
CA ILE A 298 -14.42 4.90 -6.94
C ILE A 298 -15.49 3.80 -6.86
N ALA A 299 -15.56 2.93 -7.85
CA ALA A 299 -16.54 1.85 -7.89
C ALA A 299 -16.34 0.85 -6.75
N SER A 300 -15.11 0.45 -6.42
CA SER A 300 -14.80 -0.40 -5.27
C SER A 300 -15.21 0.27 -3.96
N LEU A 301 -14.68 1.48 -3.72
CA LEU A 301 -14.89 2.20 -2.47
C LEU A 301 -16.38 2.48 -2.19
N LEU A 302 -17.12 2.96 -3.18
CA LEU A 302 -18.56 3.23 -3.04
C LEU A 302 -19.43 1.98 -3.13
N GLY A 303 -18.94 0.93 -3.79
CA GLY A 303 -19.66 -0.32 -3.96
C GLY A 303 -19.73 -1.15 -2.68
N HIS A 304 -18.61 -1.29 -1.98
CA HIS A 304 -18.54 -2.14 -0.78
C HIS A 304 -17.49 -1.71 0.25
N ASP A 305 -16.29 -1.20 -0.10
CA ASP A 305 -15.19 -1.06 0.87
C ASP A 305 -15.54 -0.17 2.07
N LEU A 306 -16.16 1.00 1.84
CA LEU A 306 -16.57 1.88 2.94
C LEU A 306 -17.68 1.28 3.81
N ALA A 307 -18.60 0.52 3.22
CA ALA A 307 -19.66 -0.16 3.96
C ALA A 307 -19.09 -1.32 4.80
N ASP A 308 -18.17 -2.10 4.22
CA ASP A 308 -17.47 -3.19 4.90
C ASP A 308 -16.66 -2.65 6.08
N LEU A 309 -15.96 -1.52 5.89
CA LEU A 309 -15.21 -0.87 6.95
C LEU A 309 -16.13 -0.40 8.09
N LEU A 310 -17.25 0.26 7.77
CA LEU A 310 -18.22 0.66 8.80
C LEU A 310 -18.82 -0.55 9.51
N GLN A 311 -19.13 -1.61 8.79
CA GLN A 311 -19.63 -2.85 9.38
C GLN A 311 -18.63 -3.47 10.35
N LEU A 312 -17.35 -3.54 9.97
CA LEU A 312 -16.28 -4.04 10.81
C LEU A 312 -16.17 -3.26 12.13
N ILE A 313 -16.03 -1.93 12.04
CA ILE A 313 -15.81 -1.08 13.22
C ILE A 313 -17.05 -0.91 14.10
N SER A 314 -18.25 -1.23 13.58
CA SER A 314 -19.52 -1.15 14.31
C SER A 314 -19.87 -2.45 15.04
N GLN A 315 -19.10 -3.51 14.91
CA GLN A 315 -19.33 -4.76 15.64
C GLN A 315 -19.17 -4.55 17.14
N PRO A 316 -20.16 -4.98 17.97
CA PRO A 316 -20.04 -4.85 19.40
C PRO A 316 -18.83 -5.64 19.90
N ARG A 317 -17.93 -4.95 20.60
CA ARG A 317 -16.74 -5.56 21.23
C ARG A 317 -15.79 -6.22 20.21
N TRP A 318 -15.59 -5.54 19.08
CA TRP A 318 -14.64 -6.01 18.06
C TRP A 318 -13.25 -6.33 18.66
N GLU A 319 -12.81 -5.64 19.74
CA GLU A 319 -11.58 -5.94 20.48
C GLU A 319 -11.58 -7.38 21.01
N ARG A 320 -12.69 -7.84 21.60
CA ARG A 320 -12.83 -9.23 22.05
C ARG A 320 -13.04 -10.22 20.89
N THR A 321 -13.46 -9.69 19.74
CA THR A 321 -13.70 -10.48 18.55
C THR A 321 -12.38 -10.81 17.84
N LEU A 322 -11.36 -9.97 17.98
CA LEU A 322 -10.06 -10.14 17.36
C LEU A 322 -9.02 -10.81 18.28
N LEU A 323 -9.15 -10.70 19.59
CA LEU A 323 -8.36 -11.41 20.58
C LEU A 323 -9.06 -12.71 21.01
#